data_3d011fd5a2c91748150ff18edc6c8a55
#
_entry.id   3d011fd5a2c91748150ff18edc6c8a55
#
_cell.length_a   1.000
_cell.length_b   1.000
_cell.length_c   1.000
_cell.angle_alpha   90.00
_cell.angle_beta   90.00
_cell.angle_gamma   90.00
#
_symmetry.space_group_name_H-M   'P 1'
#
loop_
_entity.id
_entity.type
_entity.pdbx_description
1 polymer ?
#
loop_
_entity_poly.entity_id
_entity_poly.type
_entity_poly.pdbx_seq_one_letter_code
_entity_poly.pdbx_strand_id
1 'polypeptide(L)'
;MTNEAESRPIIGVIASRYPRAGGNSTLSGIGEQYLLAVEAGGGIPLLIHLTHDVAVLQAHYRHCDGLLFAGGGDVDPAIFGQAPHPKLGTIEPLRDQVELALARQAIDDRKPVLGICRGIQLLNIALGGTLYQDIPSELPEASDHYASSQVPGRAHLAHQIVLEPGSWLAARLGIDQLPGNTFHHQALRDIAPGLRVTGRAPDGVIEAVEGAGPSFVVGVQCHPEDLWERADPRWARLFTGFVEAARQHALTAA
;
A
#
# COMPACT_ATOMS: atom_id res chain seq x y z
N MET A 1 5.24 -40.01 2.65
CA MET A 1 4.43 -38.94 2.05
C MET A 1 4.36 -37.86 3.10
N THR A 2 5.33 -36.95 3.10
CA THR A 2 5.37 -35.79 3.98
C THR A 2 4.23 -34.87 3.55
N ASN A 3 3.32 -34.63 4.46
CA ASN A 3 2.21 -33.71 4.29
C ASN A 3 2.82 -32.29 4.24
N GLU A 4 3.20 -31.82 3.06
CA GLU A 4 3.45 -30.41 2.78
C GLU A 4 2.09 -29.70 2.84
N ALA A 5 1.57 -29.56 4.04
CA ALA A 5 0.68 -28.46 4.33
C ALA A 5 1.56 -27.21 4.07
N GLU A 6 1.50 -26.68 2.86
CA GLU A 6 2.22 -25.46 2.45
C GLU A 6 2.08 -24.44 3.56
N SER A 7 3.19 -24.12 4.23
CA SER A 7 3.15 -23.16 5.32
C SER A 7 2.66 -21.84 4.75
N ARG A 8 1.58 -21.30 5.31
CA ARG A 8 1.04 -20.00 4.89
C ARG A 8 2.09 -18.95 5.18
N PRO A 9 2.46 -18.09 4.21
CA PRO A 9 3.47 -17.06 4.43
C PRO A 9 2.97 -16.00 5.42
N ILE A 10 3.89 -15.46 6.20
CA ILE A 10 3.63 -14.41 7.18
C ILE A 10 3.78 -13.05 6.50
N ILE A 11 2.71 -12.27 6.52
CA ILE A 11 2.66 -10.92 5.94
C ILE A 11 2.69 -9.89 7.06
N GLY A 12 3.77 -9.13 7.14
CA GLY A 12 3.87 -7.99 8.05
C GLY A 12 2.97 -6.84 7.59
N VAL A 13 2.02 -6.44 8.43
CA VAL A 13 1.15 -5.29 8.20
C VAL A 13 1.52 -4.20 9.20
N ILE A 14 1.98 -3.04 8.70
CA ILE A 14 2.47 -1.98 9.58
C ILE A 14 1.29 -1.23 10.18
N ALA A 15 1.26 -1.15 11.52
CA ALA A 15 0.21 -0.46 12.27
C ALA A 15 0.36 1.07 12.19
N SER A 16 -0.75 1.77 12.43
CA SER A 16 -0.77 3.19 12.78
C SER A 16 -1.00 3.37 14.27
N ARG A 17 -0.83 4.60 14.76
CA ARG A 17 -1.08 4.98 16.14
C ARG A 17 -2.31 5.88 16.22
N TYR A 18 -3.21 5.54 17.12
CA TYR A 18 -4.46 6.26 17.33
C TYR A 18 -4.58 6.71 18.79
N PRO A 19 -4.97 7.97 19.06
CA PRO A 19 -5.28 8.38 20.41
C PRO A 19 -6.47 7.56 20.94
N ARG A 20 -6.36 7.04 22.15
CA ARG A 20 -7.48 6.37 22.81
C ARG A 20 -8.48 7.40 23.31
N ALA A 21 -9.75 7.24 22.95
CA ALA A 21 -10.81 8.13 23.41
C ALA A 21 -10.86 8.17 24.95
N GLY A 22 -10.87 9.38 25.52
CA GLY A 22 -11.00 9.60 26.96
C GLY A 22 -9.76 9.31 27.81
N GLY A 23 -8.55 9.19 27.19
CA GLY A 23 -7.30 8.91 27.93
C GLY A 23 -6.05 9.44 27.27
N ASN A 24 -4.91 9.37 27.99
CA ASN A 24 -3.58 9.77 27.52
C ASN A 24 -2.79 8.59 26.91
N SER A 25 -3.46 7.49 26.57
CA SER A 25 -2.82 6.33 25.96
C SER A 25 -3.05 6.27 24.45
N THR A 26 -2.14 5.61 23.75
CA THR A 26 -2.20 5.40 22.31
C THR A 26 -2.53 3.94 22.02
N LEU A 27 -3.39 3.69 21.05
CA LEU A 27 -3.65 2.38 20.48
C LEU A 27 -2.75 2.20 19.26
N SER A 28 -2.22 0.99 19.09
CA SER A 28 -1.55 0.57 17.85
C SER A 28 -2.49 -0.38 17.11
N GLY A 29 -2.78 -0.10 15.85
CA GLY A 29 -3.73 -0.89 15.08
C GLY A 29 -3.77 -0.52 13.61
N ILE A 30 -4.61 -1.22 12.87
CA ILE A 30 -4.89 -0.98 11.45
C ILE A 30 -6.34 -1.37 11.16
N GLY A 31 -6.90 -0.93 10.04
CA GLY A 31 -8.22 -1.38 9.60
C GLY A 31 -8.25 -2.90 9.43
N GLU A 32 -9.25 -3.55 10.00
CA GLU A 32 -9.40 -5.01 9.98
C GLU A 32 -9.42 -5.57 8.55
N GLN A 33 -9.95 -4.81 7.58
CA GLN A 33 -10.06 -5.21 6.18
C GLN A 33 -8.72 -5.58 5.54
N TYR A 34 -7.61 -4.91 5.93
CA TYR A 34 -6.27 -5.29 5.47
C TYR A 34 -5.88 -6.70 5.93
N LEU A 35 -6.20 -7.03 7.19
CA LEU A 35 -5.90 -8.34 7.76
C LEU A 35 -6.75 -9.43 7.09
N LEU A 36 -8.06 -9.19 6.96
CA LEU A 36 -8.99 -10.10 6.29
C LEU A 36 -8.61 -10.33 4.82
N ALA A 37 -8.16 -9.30 4.11
CA ALA A 37 -7.72 -9.43 2.72
C ALA A 37 -6.44 -10.29 2.59
N VAL A 38 -5.48 -10.16 3.51
CA VAL A 38 -4.30 -11.03 3.60
C VAL A 38 -4.70 -12.48 3.89
N GLU A 39 -5.62 -12.70 4.83
CA GLU A 39 -6.13 -14.03 5.17
C GLU A 39 -6.84 -14.68 3.98
N ALA A 40 -7.71 -13.94 3.29
CA ALA A 40 -8.39 -14.38 2.08
C ALA A 40 -7.42 -14.71 0.93
N GLY A 41 -6.29 -13.98 0.85
CA GLY A 41 -5.19 -14.29 -0.06
C GLY A 41 -4.41 -15.55 0.29
N GLY A 42 -4.63 -16.14 1.48
CA GLY A 42 -3.95 -17.32 1.99
C GLY A 42 -2.70 -17.04 2.84
N GLY A 43 -2.45 -15.78 3.25
CA GLY A 43 -1.38 -15.38 4.17
C GLY A 43 -1.77 -15.47 5.65
N ILE A 44 -0.80 -15.21 6.52
CA ILE A 44 -0.99 -14.98 7.96
C ILE A 44 -0.62 -13.53 8.22
N PRO A 45 -1.57 -12.62 8.54
CA PRO A 45 -1.24 -11.25 8.86
C PRO A 45 -0.55 -11.15 10.23
N LEU A 46 0.61 -10.49 10.27
CA LEU A 46 1.34 -10.14 11.49
C LEU A 46 1.37 -8.63 11.66
N LEU A 47 0.72 -8.11 12.69
CA LEU A 47 0.72 -6.68 12.96
C LEU A 47 2.08 -6.23 13.51
N ILE A 48 2.74 -5.31 12.80
CA ILE A 48 4.01 -4.69 13.21
C ILE A 48 3.69 -3.33 13.84
N HIS A 49 3.90 -3.20 15.15
CA HIS A 49 3.70 -1.92 15.84
C HIS A 49 4.88 -0.96 15.60
N LEU A 50 4.60 0.33 15.68
CA LEU A 50 5.63 1.36 15.52
C LEU A 50 6.49 1.47 16.79
N THR A 51 7.80 1.35 16.63
CA THR A 51 8.78 1.46 17.72
C THR A 51 10.08 2.10 17.24
N HIS A 52 10.81 2.75 18.13
CA HIS A 52 12.17 3.23 17.89
C HIS A 52 13.23 2.13 18.12
N ASP A 53 12.83 1.00 18.69
CA ASP A 53 13.75 -0.13 18.93
C ASP A 53 14.00 -0.89 17.63
N VAL A 54 15.17 -0.65 17.04
CA VAL A 54 15.60 -1.28 15.79
C VAL A 54 15.67 -2.80 15.93
N ALA A 55 16.06 -3.33 17.08
CA ALA A 55 16.16 -4.78 17.28
C ALA A 55 14.77 -5.45 17.23
N VAL A 56 13.76 -4.79 17.81
CA VAL A 56 12.36 -5.23 17.75
C VAL A 56 11.85 -5.20 16.30
N LEU A 57 12.08 -4.09 15.56
CA LEU A 57 11.69 -3.99 14.16
C LEU A 57 12.35 -5.06 13.30
N GLN A 58 13.64 -5.29 13.48
CA GLN A 58 14.37 -6.31 12.74
C GLN A 58 13.91 -7.73 13.10
N ALA A 59 13.49 -7.97 14.34
CA ALA A 59 12.88 -9.25 14.72
C ALA A 59 11.55 -9.48 13.97
N HIS A 60 10.65 -8.48 13.95
CA HIS A 60 9.42 -8.56 13.16
C HIS A 60 9.71 -8.78 11.67
N TYR A 61 10.62 -7.97 11.09
CA TYR A 61 10.97 -8.04 9.67
C TYR A 61 11.46 -9.43 9.24
N ARG A 62 12.31 -10.06 10.07
CA ARG A 62 12.85 -11.42 9.77
C ARG A 62 11.77 -12.51 9.80
N HIS A 63 10.70 -12.32 10.57
CA HIS A 63 9.59 -13.27 10.62
C HIS A 63 8.57 -13.08 9.50
N CYS A 64 8.69 -12.03 8.69
CA CYS A 64 7.75 -11.76 7.60
C CYS A 64 8.31 -12.23 6.27
N ASP A 65 7.47 -12.86 5.46
CA ASP A 65 7.77 -13.29 4.10
C ASP A 65 7.39 -12.22 3.06
N GLY A 66 6.59 -11.25 3.44
CA GLY A 66 6.20 -10.06 2.68
C GLY A 66 5.74 -8.94 3.59
N LEU A 67 5.69 -7.69 3.07
CA LEU A 67 5.22 -6.52 3.81
C LEU A 67 4.08 -5.81 3.10
N LEU A 68 3.05 -5.43 3.85
CA LEU A 68 1.94 -4.60 3.41
C LEU A 68 2.02 -3.23 4.09
N PHE A 69 2.16 -2.17 3.27
CA PHE A 69 2.10 -0.78 3.69
C PHE A 69 0.69 -0.25 3.43
N ALA A 70 -0.05 -0.01 4.51
CA ALA A 70 -1.46 0.35 4.47
C ALA A 70 -1.70 1.85 4.28
N GLY A 71 -2.94 2.22 4.00
CA GLY A 71 -3.41 3.60 3.96
C GLY A 71 -3.23 4.35 5.27
N GLY A 72 -3.46 5.66 5.27
CA GLY A 72 -3.30 6.51 6.45
C GLY A 72 -3.22 7.99 6.11
N GLY A 73 -2.68 8.79 7.03
CA GLY A 73 -2.39 10.21 6.83
C GLY A 73 -1.24 10.46 5.85
N ASP A 74 -0.81 11.69 5.74
CA ASP A 74 0.20 12.12 4.78
C ASP A 74 1.61 11.71 5.22
N VAL A 75 2.51 11.58 4.24
CA VAL A 75 3.95 11.45 4.49
C VAL A 75 4.55 12.85 4.63
N ASP A 76 5.48 13.03 5.57
CA ASP A 76 6.16 14.32 5.77
C ASP A 76 6.86 14.77 4.49
N PRO A 77 6.48 15.92 3.89
CA PRO A 77 7.08 16.41 2.64
C PRO A 77 8.57 16.73 2.76
N ALA A 78 9.08 16.99 3.96
CA ALA A 78 10.52 17.17 4.18
C ALA A 78 11.34 15.94 3.74
N ILE A 79 10.75 14.73 3.77
CA ILE A 79 11.40 13.48 3.40
C ILE A 79 11.73 13.43 1.90
N PHE A 80 10.89 14.04 1.06
CA PHE A 80 11.11 14.15 -0.38
C PHE A 80 11.50 15.56 -0.84
N GLY A 81 12.05 16.36 0.10
CA GLY A 81 12.71 17.64 -0.19
C GLY A 81 11.77 18.80 -0.50
N GLN A 82 10.53 18.74 -0.06
CA GLN A 82 9.52 19.79 -0.28
C GLN A 82 9.13 20.50 1.01
N ALA A 83 8.72 21.77 0.89
CA ALA A 83 8.04 22.48 1.97
C ALA A 83 6.59 21.95 2.12
N PRO A 84 6.03 21.98 3.35
CA PRO A 84 4.66 21.52 3.57
C PRO A 84 3.65 22.42 2.84
N HIS A 85 2.72 21.80 2.12
CA HIS A 85 1.58 22.49 1.52
C HIS A 85 0.58 22.94 2.61
N PRO A 86 -0.13 24.09 2.44
CA PRO A 86 -1.10 24.57 3.43
C PRO A 86 -2.23 23.58 3.77
N LYS A 87 -2.49 22.63 2.87
CA LYS A 87 -3.50 21.58 3.06
C LYS A 87 -2.91 20.23 3.46
N LEU A 88 -1.65 20.20 3.88
CA LEU A 88 -1.05 18.97 4.42
C LEU A 88 -1.90 18.44 5.56
N GLY A 89 -2.23 17.15 5.49
CA GLY A 89 -2.98 16.43 6.52
C GLY A 89 -2.13 16.04 7.72
N THR A 90 -2.57 15.04 8.45
CA THR A 90 -1.85 14.55 9.62
C THR A 90 -0.66 13.72 9.19
N ILE A 91 0.54 14.07 9.67
CA ILE A 91 1.77 13.27 9.52
C ILE A 91 2.03 12.47 10.80
N GLU A 92 2.67 11.31 10.65
CA GLU A 92 3.10 10.47 11.77
C GLU A 92 4.61 10.15 11.62
N PRO A 93 5.52 11.01 12.16
CA PRO A 93 6.96 10.90 11.89
C PRO A 93 7.57 9.55 12.23
N LEU A 94 7.13 8.89 13.31
CA LEU A 94 7.60 7.56 13.65
C LEU A 94 7.17 6.51 12.62
N ARG A 95 5.95 6.64 12.09
CA ARG A 95 5.47 5.76 11.03
C ARG A 95 6.26 5.95 9.74
N ASP A 96 6.49 7.20 9.35
CA ASP A 96 7.32 7.53 8.19
C ASP A 96 8.71 6.91 8.31
N GLN A 97 9.38 7.10 9.47
CA GLN A 97 10.71 6.55 9.73
C GLN A 97 10.73 5.02 9.63
N VAL A 98 9.79 4.35 10.28
CA VAL A 98 9.72 2.87 10.32
C VAL A 98 9.39 2.31 8.94
N GLU A 99 8.37 2.84 8.29
CA GLU A 99 7.93 2.32 6.99
C GLU A 99 8.95 2.57 5.88
N LEU A 100 9.61 3.74 5.84
CA LEU A 100 10.68 4.01 4.86
C LEU A 100 11.87 3.05 5.04
N ALA A 101 12.28 2.81 6.29
CA ALA A 101 13.37 1.89 6.57
C ALA A 101 13.02 0.46 6.13
N LEU A 102 11.82 -0.02 6.49
CA LEU A 102 11.35 -1.35 6.13
C LEU A 102 11.11 -1.51 4.62
N ALA A 103 10.58 -0.47 3.95
CA ALA A 103 10.34 -0.50 2.50
C ALA A 103 11.65 -0.62 1.73
N ARG A 104 12.65 0.21 2.04
CA ARG A 104 13.98 0.16 1.41
C ARG A 104 14.64 -1.20 1.63
N GLN A 105 14.66 -1.66 2.88
CA GLN A 105 15.23 -2.96 3.20
C GLN A 105 14.52 -4.10 2.47
N ALA A 106 13.19 -4.11 2.43
CA ALA A 106 12.42 -5.16 1.73
C ALA A 106 12.72 -5.19 0.22
N ILE A 107 12.84 -4.01 -0.41
CA ILE A 107 13.18 -3.90 -1.83
C ILE A 107 14.61 -4.40 -2.10
N ASP A 108 15.58 -4.04 -1.25
CA ASP A 108 16.97 -4.49 -1.35
C ASP A 108 17.08 -6.02 -1.16
N ASP A 109 16.35 -6.57 -0.18
CA ASP A 109 16.28 -8.00 0.12
C ASP A 109 15.38 -8.79 -0.85
N ARG A 110 14.74 -8.11 -1.81
CA ARG A 110 13.75 -8.68 -2.75
C ARG A 110 12.54 -9.31 -2.06
N LYS A 111 12.25 -8.92 -0.84
CA LYS A 111 11.05 -9.33 -0.13
C LYS A 111 9.82 -8.67 -0.77
N PRO A 112 8.75 -9.41 -1.07
CA PRO A 112 7.56 -8.86 -1.68
C PRO A 112 6.91 -7.75 -0.86
N VAL A 113 6.54 -6.66 -1.55
CA VAL A 113 5.85 -5.53 -0.93
C VAL A 113 4.59 -5.14 -1.69
N LEU A 114 3.54 -4.83 -0.93
CA LEU A 114 2.29 -4.26 -1.42
C LEU A 114 2.03 -2.93 -0.71
N GLY A 115 1.86 -1.85 -1.48
CA GLY A 115 1.48 -0.53 -0.98
C GLY A 115 0.04 -0.17 -1.35
N ILE A 116 -0.77 0.23 -0.38
CA ILE A 116 -2.18 0.63 -0.59
C ILE A 116 -2.37 2.06 -0.13
N CYS A 117 -2.94 2.93 -1.00
CA CYS A 117 -3.21 4.34 -0.76
C CYS A 117 -1.94 5.09 -0.31
N ARG A 118 -1.80 5.47 0.96
CA ARG A 118 -0.54 6.02 1.48
C ARG A 118 0.66 5.09 1.21
N GLY A 119 0.45 3.77 1.18
CA GLY A 119 1.52 2.79 0.91
C GLY A 119 2.15 2.92 -0.47
N ILE A 120 1.38 3.18 -1.55
CA ILE A 120 1.96 3.43 -2.89
C ILE A 120 2.80 4.71 -2.88
N GLN A 121 2.34 5.75 -2.17
CA GLN A 121 3.03 7.03 -2.02
C GLN A 121 4.37 6.85 -1.28
N LEU A 122 4.34 6.10 -0.18
CA LEU A 122 5.52 5.73 0.59
C LEU A 122 6.54 4.96 -0.25
N LEU A 123 6.12 3.97 -1.04
CA LEU A 123 7.01 3.19 -1.92
C LEU A 123 7.69 4.10 -2.95
N ASN A 124 6.95 5.04 -3.55
CA ASN A 124 7.51 6.01 -4.47
C ASN A 124 8.57 6.90 -3.79
N ILE A 125 8.27 7.44 -2.61
CA ILE A 125 9.21 8.26 -1.83
C ILE A 125 10.43 7.44 -1.38
N ALA A 126 10.23 6.20 -0.92
CA ALA A 126 11.32 5.35 -0.47
C ALA A 126 12.38 5.10 -1.55
N LEU A 127 11.97 5.09 -2.82
CA LEU A 127 12.81 4.91 -4.00
C LEU A 127 13.26 6.23 -4.66
N GLY A 128 12.90 7.41 -4.09
CA GLY A 128 13.37 8.72 -4.54
C GLY A 128 12.40 9.50 -5.42
N GLY A 129 11.13 9.12 -5.47
CA GLY A 129 10.06 9.87 -6.13
C GLY A 129 9.48 10.97 -5.23
N THR A 130 8.50 11.72 -5.77
CA THR A 130 7.82 12.83 -5.09
C THR A 130 6.30 12.71 -5.21
N LEU A 131 5.57 13.58 -4.48
CA LEU A 131 4.12 13.63 -4.51
C LEU A 131 3.59 15.00 -4.93
N TYR A 132 2.38 15.03 -5.50
CA TYR A 132 1.46 16.13 -5.36
C TYR A 132 0.88 16.08 -3.95
N GLN A 133 1.05 17.16 -3.19
CA GLN A 133 0.60 17.21 -1.78
C GLN A 133 -0.89 17.52 -1.64
N ASP A 134 -1.52 18.10 -2.67
CA ASP A 134 -2.97 18.35 -2.70
C ASP A 134 -3.46 18.40 -4.16
N ILE A 135 -4.10 17.33 -4.61
CA ILE A 135 -4.62 17.20 -5.98
C ILE A 135 -5.47 18.40 -6.40
N PRO A 136 -6.47 18.86 -5.61
CA PRO A 136 -7.29 19.99 -6.03
C PRO A 136 -6.52 21.29 -6.24
N SER A 137 -5.44 21.50 -5.52
CA SER A 137 -4.62 22.71 -5.62
C SER A 137 -3.57 22.63 -6.72
N GLU A 138 -2.98 21.45 -6.95
CA GLU A 138 -1.83 21.27 -7.86
C GLU A 138 -2.24 20.68 -9.21
N LEU A 139 -3.40 20.02 -9.29
CA LEU A 139 -3.99 19.43 -10.50
C LEU A 139 -5.46 19.85 -10.62
N PRO A 140 -5.77 21.14 -10.89
CA PRO A 140 -7.13 21.66 -10.81
C PRO A 140 -8.12 21.06 -11.81
N GLU A 141 -7.61 20.40 -12.87
CA GLU A 141 -8.44 19.70 -13.87
C GLU A 141 -8.73 18.23 -13.49
N ALA A 142 -8.12 17.72 -12.39
CA ALA A 142 -8.38 16.38 -11.92
C ALA A 142 -9.76 16.28 -11.27
N SER A 143 -10.35 15.09 -11.33
CA SER A 143 -11.60 14.78 -10.65
C SER A 143 -11.41 14.76 -9.12
N ASP A 144 -12.52 14.70 -8.38
CA ASP A 144 -12.46 14.61 -6.92
C ASP A 144 -12.00 13.21 -6.46
N HIS A 145 -10.72 13.08 -6.16
CA HIS A 145 -10.14 11.85 -5.61
C HIS A 145 -10.44 11.62 -4.12
N TYR A 146 -11.27 12.46 -3.51
CA TYR A 146 -11.78 12.27 -2.16
C TYR A 146 -13.29 11.98 -2.13
N ALA A 147 -13.92 11.77 -3.29
CA ALA A 147 -15.36 11.62 -3.47
C ALA A 147 -15.96 10.45 -2.67
N SER A 148 -15.26 9.33 -2.54
CA SER A 148 -15.77 8.18 -1.77
C SER A 148 -15.90 8.48 -0.27
N SER A 149 -15.21 9.48 0.27
CA SER A 149 -15.35 9.91 1.66
C SER A 149 -16.69 10.62 1.96
N GLN A 150 -17.35 11.10 0.91
CA GLN A 150 -18.63 11.80 1.00
C GLN A 150 -19.84 10.86 0.99
N VAL A 151 -19.60 9.56 0.78
CA VAL A 151 -20.63 8.53 0.70
C VAL A 151 -20.48 7.57 1.87
N PRO A 152 -21.57 7.15 2.55
CA PRO A 152 -21.49 6.17 3.62
C PRO A 152 -20.88 4.83 3.15
N GLY A 153 -19.96 4.30 3.93
CA GLY A 153 -19.23 3.06 3.63
C GLY A 153 -17.99 3.30 2.77
N ARG A 154 -17.18 2.25 2.61
CA ARG A 154 -15.89 2.35 1.92
C ARG A 154 -15.86 1.64 0.57
N ALA A 155 -16.95 0.97 0.18
CA ALA A 155 -17.06 0.21 -1.05
C ALA A 155 -17.65 1.01 -2.23
N HIS A 156 -17.78 2.34 -2.11
CA HIS A 156 -18.26 3.21 -3.18
C HIS A 156 -17.24 3.30 -4.31
N LEU A 157 -17.65 2.91 -5.52
CA LEU A 157 -16.83 2.95 -6.73
C LEU A 157 -16.90 4.36 -7.34
N ALA A 158 -15.80 5.09 -7.33
CA ALA A 158 -15.77 6.51 -7.72
C ALA A 158 -15.36 6.72 -9.19
N HIS A 159 -14.34 6.01 -9.66
CA HIS A 159 -13.84 6.14 -11.03
C HIS A 159 -13.26 4.83 -11.55
N GLN A 160 -12.98 4.80 -12.84
CA GLN A 160 -12.28 3.68 -13.48
C GLN A 160 -10.77 3.84 -13.27
N ILE A 161 -10.08 2.72 -13.12
CA ILE A 161 -8.63 2.61 -13.18
C ILE A 161 -8.29 1.89 -14.47
N VAL A 162 -7.59 2.56 -15.38
CA VAL A 162 -7.12 2.00 -16.64
C VAL A 162 -5.72 1.44 -16.41
N LEU A 163 -5.55 0.15 -16.62
CA LEU A 163 -4.29 -0.57 -16.39
C LEU A 163 -3.51 -0.71 -17.70
N GLU A 164 -2.19 -0.60 -17.60
CA GLU A 164 -1.30 -0.80 -18.75
C GLU A 164 -1.33 -2.27 -19.20
N PRO A 165 -1.56 -2.53 -20.52
CA PRO A 165 -1.50 -3.88 -21.05
C PRO A 165 -0.14 -4.54 -20.78
N GLY A 166 -0.18 -5.79 -20.29
CA GLY A 166 1.03 -6.53 -19.93
C GLY A 166 1.61 -6.18 -18.57
N SER A 167 0.97 -5.30 -17.77
CA SER A 167 1.28 -5.14 -16.36
C SER A 167 0.93 -6.42 -15.59
N TRP A 168 1.66 -6.66 -14.49
CA TRP A 168 1.34 -7.77 -13.60
C TRP A 168 -0.08 -7.66 -13.06
N LEU A 169 -0.49 -6.45 -12.67
CA LEU A 169 -1.82 -6.18 -12.12
C LEU A 169 -2.93 -6.48 -13.15
N ALA A 170 -2.80 -6.00 -14.40
CA ALA A 170 -3.77 -6.31 -15.46
C ALA A 170 -3.86 -7.81 -15.74
N ALA A 171 -2.71 -8.48 -15.86
CA ALA A 171 -2.65 -9.93 -16.06
C ALA A 171 -3.27 -10.70 -14.87
N ARG A 172 -3.00 -10.27 -13.64
CA ARG A 172 -3.51 -10.92 -12.43
C ARG A 172 -5.01 -10.73 -12.26
N LEU A 173 -5.52 -9.53 -12.51
CA LEU A 173 -6.96 -9.25 -12.43
C LEU A 173 -7.72 -9.81 -13.63
N GLY A 174 -7.04 -10.05 -14.75
CA GLY A 174 -7.64 -10.55 -16.00
C GLY A 174 -8.46 -9.49 -16.73
N ILE A 175 -8.09 -8.22 -16.58
CA ILE A 175 -8.79 -7.06 -17.14
C ILE A 175 -7.85 -5.86 -17.22
N ASP A 176 -8.08 -4.97 -18.16
CA ASP A 176 -7.32 -3.74 -18.38
C ASP A 176 -8.01 -2.47 -17.85
N GLN A 177 -9.21 -2.61 -17.33
CA GLN A 177 -9.96 -1.51 -16.73
C GLN A 177 -10.91 -2.03 -15.66
N LEU A 178 -10.87 -1.44 -14.46
CA LEU A 178 -11.77 -1.80 -13.36
C LEU A 178 -12.08 -0.59 -12.48
N PRO A 179 -13.26 -0.57 -11.81
CA PRO A 179 -13.61 0.52 -10.93
C PRO A 179 -12.87 0.43 -9.59
N GLY A 180 -12.51 1.60 -9.06
CA GLY A 180 -11.92 1.78 -7.73
C GLY A 180 -12.69 2.77 -6.86
N ASN A 181 -12.50 2.66 -5.56
CA ASN A 181 -12.88 3.70 -4.60
C ASN A 181 -11.74 4.72 -4.47
N THR A 182 -12.02 5.90 -3.92
CA THR A 182 -11.02 6.97 -3.82
C THR A 182 -11.18 7.74 -2.51
N PHE A 183 -10.10 7.80 -1.72
CA PHE A 183 -10.03 8.43 -0.39
C PHE A 183 -8.72 9.18 -0.20
N HIS A 184 -8.17 9.80 -1.25
CA HIS A 184 -6.88 10.45 -1.20
C HIS A 184 -6.93 11.86 -1.81
N HIS A 185 -6.21 12.80 -1.21
CA HIS A 185 -6.02 14.14 -1.75
C HIS A 185 -4.58 14.35 -2.26
N GLN A 186 -3.71 13.36 -2.05
CA GLN A 186 -2.34 13.33 -2.56
C GLN A 186 -2.20 12.30 -3.68
N ALA A 187 -1.23 12.49 -4.58
CA ALA A 187 -0.93 11.56 -5.67
C ALA A 187 0.57 11.51 -5.98
N LEU A 188 1.02 10.47 -6.67
CA LEU A 188 2.38 10.37 -7.16
C LEU A 188 2.64 11.45 -8.22
N ARG A 189 3.79 12.15 -8.12
CA ARG A 189 4.23 13.19 -9.05
C ARG A 189 5.40 12.70 -9.88
N ASP A 190 6.63 12.77 -9.36
CA ASP A 190 7.81 12.23 -10.01
C ASP A 190 7.96 10.78 -9.61
N ILE A 191 7.94 9.88 -10.60
CA ILE A 191 8.03 8.45 -10.33
C ILE A 191 9.49 8.05 -10.10
N ALA A 192 9.72 7.33 -9.03
CA ALA A 192 11.04 6.83 -8.69
C ALA A 192 11.61 5.91 -9.78
N PRO A 193 12.94 5.95 -10.05
CA PRO A 193 13.57 5.18 -11.13
C PRO A 193 13.32 3.65 -11.05
N GLY A 194 13.06 3.12 -9.87
CA GLY A 194 12.78 1.70 -9.65
C GLY A 194 11.33 1.29 -9.86
N LEU A 195 10.44 2.24 -10.22
CA LEU A 195 9.02 2.00 -10.44
C LEU A 195 8.60 2.31 -11.87
N ARG A 196 7.55 1.65 -12.33
CA ARG A 196 6.83 1.99 -13.57
C ARG A 196 5.36 2.21 -13.26
N VAL A 197 4.75 3.19 -13.92
CA VAL A 197 3.30 3.42 -13.83
C VAL A 197 2.59 2.29 -14.59
N THR A 198 1.59 1.70 -13.95
CA THR A 198 0.82 0.58 -14.52
C THR A 198 -0.69 0.79 -14.42
N GLY A 199 -1.14 1.90 -13.83
CA GLY A 199 -2.55 2.26 -13.80
C GLY A 199 -2.75 3.77 -13.63
N ARG A 200 -3.82 4.29 -14.27
CA ARG A 200 -4.21 5.69 -14.18
C ARG A 200 -5.73 5.83 -14.11
N ALA A 201 -6.19 6.85 -13.41
CA ALA A 201 -7.54 7.38 -13.54
C ALA A 201 -7.72 8.08 -14.91
N PRO A 202 -8.98 8.31 -15.37
CA PRO A 202 -9.23 8.98 -16.64
C PRO A 202 -8.66 10.39 -16.77
N ASP A 203 -8.45 11.09 -15.66
CA ASP A 203 -7.85 12.42 -15.56
C ASP A 203 -6.31 12.39 -15.53
N GLY A 204 -5.70 11.20 -15.61
CA GLY A 204 -4.26 11.00 -15.66
C GLY A 204 -3.60 10.82 -14.30
N VAL A 205 -4.31 10.96 -13.18
CA VAL A 205 -3.78 10.67 -11.85
C VAL A 205 -3.31 9.22 -11.79
N ILE A 206 -2.14 8.99 -11.19
CA ILE A 206 -1.53 7.66 -11.11
C ILE A 206 -2.23 6.85 -10.01
N GLU A 207 -2.75 5.69 -10.41
CA GLU A 207 -3.51 4.78 -9.55
C GLU A 207 -2.80 3.46 -9.26
N ALA A 208 -1.80 3.08 -10.08
CA ALA A 208 -1.01 1.90 -9.82
C ALA A 208 0.43 2.04 -10.32
N VAL A 209 1.36 1.44 -9.59
CA VAL A 209 2.76 1.27 -9.97
C VAL A 209 3.24 -0.14 -9.70
N GLU A 210 4.25 -0.56 -10.44
CA GLU A 210 4.96 -1.82 -10.24
C GLU A 210 6.46 -1.61 -10.25
N GLY A 211 7.20 -2.47 -9.54
CA GLY A 211 8.65 -2.51 -9.62
C GLY A 211 9.16 -2.83 -11.02
N ALA A 212 10.17 -2.10 -11.48
CA ALA A 212 10.83 -2.35 -12.76
C ALA A 212 11.82 -3.54 -12.70
N GLY A 213 12.15 -4.01 -11.51
CA GLY A 213 13.10 -5.10 -11.25
C GLY A 213 12.43 -6.46 -10.99
N PRO A 214 13.22 -7.46 -10.57
CA PRO A 214 12.71 -8.82 -10.34
C PRO A 214 11.93 -8.98 -9.02
N SER A 215 11.96 -7.99 -8.15
CA SER A 215 11.24 -8.02 -6.87
C SER A 215 9.76 -7.76 -7.09
N PHE A 216 8.91 -8.46 -6.32
CA PHE A 216 7.49 -8.13 -6.30
C PHE A 216 7.28 -6.82 -5.53
N VAL A 217 7.05 -5.74 -6.26
CA VAL A 217 6.70 -4.42 -5.73
C VAL A 217 5.45 -3.97 -6.46
N VAL A 218 4.34 -3.86 -5.77
CA VAL A 218 3.07 -3.38 -6.33
C VAL A 218 2.49 -2.31 -5.42
N GLY A 219 2.05 -1.22 -6.00
CA GLY A 219 1.33 -0.17 -5.30
C GLY A 219 0.01 0.15 -6.00
N VAL A 220 -1.06 0.34 -5.24
CA VAL A 220 -2.37 0.81 -5.73
C VAL A 220 -2.86 1.98 -4.88
N GLN A 221 -3.45 2.99 -5.53
CA GLN A 221 -3.88 4.21 -4.83
C GLN A 221 -5.28 4.07 -4.23
N CYS A 222 -6.14 3.23 -4.84
CA CYS A 222 -7.44 2.86 -4.28
C CYS A 222 -7.30 1.94 -3.05
N HIS A 223 -8.44 1.58 -2.44
CA HIS A 223 -8.52 0.69 -1.28
C HIS A 223 -9.16 -0.66 -1.64
N PRO A 224 -8.42 -1.58 -2.26
CA PRO A 224 -8.94 -2.89 -2.67
C PRO A 224 -9.37 -3.78 -1.49
N GLU A 225 -8.83 -3.54 -0.28
CA GLU A 225 -9.23 -4.22 0.95
C GLU A 225 -10.69 -3.98 1.34
N ASP A 226 -11.27 -2.85 0.89
CA ASP A 226 -12.68 -2.54 1.10
C ASP A 226 -13.59 -3.02 -0.03
N LEU A 227 -13.01 -3.43 -1.18
CA LEU A 227 -13.74 -3.73 -2.42
C LEU A 227 -13.93 -5.22 -2.68
N TRP A 228 -12.94 -6.06 -2.40
CA TRP A 228 -12.86 -7.45 -2.86
C TRP A 228 -14.05 -8.31 -2.42
N GLU A 229 -14.61 -8.05 -1.26
CA GLU A 229 -15.75 -8.80 -0.71
C GLU A 229 -17.11 -8.20 -1.10
N ARG A 230 -17.17 -6.86 -1.27
CA ARG A 230 -18.44 -6.12 -1.30
C ARG A 230 -18.80 -5.52 -2.66
N ALA A 231 -17.81 -5.13 -3.45
CA ALA A 231 -18.04 -4.37 -4.67
C ALA A 231 -17.48 -5.06 -5.92
N ASP A 232 -16.24 -5.53 -5.87
CA ASP A 232 -15.61 -6.19 -7.03
C ASP A 232 -14.65 -7.31 -6.57
N PRO A 233 -15.06 -8.59 -6.67
CA PRO A 233 -14.28 -9.73 -6.21
C PRO A 233 -12.98 -9.93 -6.99
N ARG A 234 -12.78 -9.27 -8.13
CA ARG A 234 -11.52 -9.33 -8.87
C ARG A 234 -10.35 -8.81 -8.05
N TRP A 235 -10.58 -7.83 -7.15
CA TRP A 235 -9.56 -7.31 -6.24
C TRP A 235 -8.98 -8.36 -5.29
N ALA A 236 -9.70 -9.44 -4.99
CA ALA A 236 -9.16 -10.56 -4.21
C ALA A 236 -7.91 -11.18 -4.86
N ARG A 237 -7.81 -11.12 -6.20
CA ARG A 237 -6.67 -11.66 -6.95
C ARG A 237 -5.37 -10.89 -6.68
N LEU A 238 -5.44 -9.59 -6.36
CA LEU A 238 -4.29 -8.80 -5.93
C LEU A 238 -3.66 -9.41 -4.67
N PHE A 239 -4.48 -9.65 -3.64
CA PHE A 239 -4.02 -10.21 -2.36
C PHE A 239 -3.51 -11.65 -2.53
N THR A 240 -4.22 -12.48 -3.28
CA THR A 240 -3.76 -13.84 -3.59
C THR A 240 -2.40 -13.82 -4.29
N GLY A 241 -2.21 -12.94 -5.28
CA GLY A 241 -0.94 -12.82 -6.01
C GLY A 241 0.20 -12.30 -5.16
N PHE A 242 -0.05 -11.36 -4.27
CA PHE A 242 0.93 -10.87 -3.31
C PHE A 242 1.37 -11.98 -2.33
N VAL A 243 0.40 -12.73 -1.79
CA VAL A 243 0.67 -13.85 -0.87
C VAL A 243 1.41 -14.99 -1.58
N GLU A 244 1.09 -15.27 -2.84
CA GLU A 244 1.85 -16.22 -3.66
C GLU A 244 3.30 -15.79 -3.84
N ALA A 245 3.55 -14.50 -4.13
CA ALA A 245 4.91 -13.96 -4.23
C ALA A 245 5.66 -14.09 -2.90
N ALA A 246 5.02 -13.82 -1.76
CA ALA A 246 5.61 -13.99 -0.44
C ALA A 246 5.96 -15.47 -0.15
N ARG A 247 5.10 -16.40 -0.53
CA ARG A 247 5.39 -17.84 -0.42
C ARG A 247 6.61 -18.26 -1.25
N GLN A 248 6.71 -17.77 -2.48
CA GLN A 248 7.88 -18.07 -3.33
C GLN A 248 9.16 -17.48 -2.75
N HIS A 249 9.11 -16.27 -2.19
CA HIS A 249 10.25 -15.66 -1.51
C HIS A 249 10.72 -16.51 -0.32
N ALA A 250 9.80 -16.96 0.54
CA ALA A 250 10.10 -17.81 1.70
C ALA A 250 10.82 -19.12 1.29
N LEU A 251 10.38 -19.76 0.19
CA LEU A 251 10.98 -21.00 -0.32
C LEU A 251 12.38 -20.78 -0.91
N THR A 252 12.72 -19.58 -1.35
CA THR A 252 14.04 -19.28 -1.93
C THR A 252 15.02 -18.70 -0.92
N ALA A 253 14.53 -18.20 0.22
CA ALA A 253 15.34 -17.65 1.30
C ALA A 253 15.70 -18.66 2.40
N ALA A 254 15.07 -19.86 2.39
CA ALA A 254 15.33 -20.97 3.29
C ALA A 254 16.50 -21.83 2.77
#